data_b99cf158319c9939877489825d9cf24f
#
_entry.id   b99cf158319c9939877489825d9cf24f
#
_cell.length_a   1.000
_cell.length_b   1.000
_cell.length_c   1.000
_cell.angle_alpha   90.00
_cell.angle_beta   90.00
_cell.angle_gamma   90.00
#
_symmetry.space_group_name_H-M   'P 1'
#
loop_
_entity.id
_entity.type
_entity.pdbx_description
1 polymer ?
#
loop_
_entity_poly.entity_id
_entity_poly.type
_entity_poly.pdbx_seq_one_letter_code
_entity_poly.pdbx_strand_id
1 'polypeptide(L)'
;MSTPIDIINPRTGQADYSIVPLLPGELTTLALRMRSAQPRWAERPIEERAAILKRLGLAIGHHREPLVTALCADTGRIGISRTEVNSIPAMLARWADRAPTLITQHSVSDFQTSHPSIKTDLRLVPYPLVGVISPWNFPLILALIDAIPALMAGCAVLVKPSEVTPRFIRPLVAALTEVPELQDVLAIVEGDGATGEALVSLVDYVAFTGSVATGRKVAEAAARAFIPASLELGGKDPFIVLASADPQAAARTALRASVVNTGQACQSIERIYVAQEIAEPFITALVREASAVQLNYPDLDQGDIGPFIFSRQAEIVQAQIDQAVAAGAKVLTGGKVETLGGGKYLRPTVLTVVTPDMDVMVQESFGPVLPVAVFGTVDEAVALANASEFGLSGAVFAGSLEEAEVVGRQLNVGGVSLNDGSLTAIVWETEKSSFGSSGMGPSRMGDSGLLRFFRRQAIMRQHGTPLPLAAYGEGQRT
;
A
#
# COMPACT_ATOMS: atom_id res chain seq x y z
N MET A 1 -15.86 29.68 -0.54
CA MET A 1 -14.72 29.25 0.29
C MET A 1 -14.99 27.80 0.67
N SER A 2 -14.00 26.92 0.61
CA SER A 2 -14.14 25.56 1.13
C SER A 2 -14.33 25.58 2.63
N THR A 3 -15.11 24.64 3.17
CA THR A 3 -15.28 24.48 4.63
C THR A 3 -14.01 23.82 5.18
N PRO A 4 -13.40 24.37 6.25
CA PRO A 4 -12.30 23.70 6.92
C PRO A 4 -12.70 22.32 7.44
N ILE A 5 -11.77 21.39 7.43
CA ILE A 5 -11.91 20.05 8.00
C ILE A 5 -11.04 19.97 9.25
N ASP A 6 -11.66 19.67 10.36
CA ASP A 6 -10.98 19.48 11.64
C ASP A 6 -10.27 18.13 11.69
N ILE A 7 -9.03 18.12 12.14
CA ILE A 7 -8.17 16.94 12.24
C ILE A 7 -8.01 16.56 13.70
N ILE A 8 -8.42 15.36 14.00
CA ILE A 8 -8.41 14.82 15.37
C ILE A 8 -7.02 14.27 15.70
N ASN A 9 -6.49 14.67 16.83
CA ASN A 9 -5.30 14.06 17.39
C ASN A 9 -5.66 12.72 18.04
N PRO A 10 -5.12 11.60 17.60
CA PRO A 10 -5.53 10.27 18.07
C PRO A 10 -5.17 9.99 19.55
N ARG A 11 -4.26 10.75 20.14
CA ARG A 11 -3.90 10.62 21.56
C ARG A 11 -4.82 11.36 22.51
N THR A 12 -5.41 12.47 22.04
CA THR A 12 -6.26 13.34 22.88
C THR A 12 -7.73 13.26 22.52
N GLY A 13 -8.06 12.73 21.33
CA GLY A 13 -9.43 12.74 20.81
C GLY A 13 -9.96 14.14 20.48
N GLN A 14 -9.10 15.17 20.49
CA GLN A 14 -9.47 16.55 20.25
C GLN A 14 -9.04 17.01 18.85
N ALA A 15 -9.82 17.91 18.27
CA ALA A 15 -9.41 18.64 17.08
C ALA A 15 -8.38 19.71 17.48
N ASP A 16 -7.15 19.60 16.96
CA ASP A 16 -6.05 20.53 17.25
C ASP A 16 -5.34 21.04 15.99
N TYR A 17 -5.90 20.72 14.82
CA TYR A 17 -5.43 21.13 13.51
C TYR A 17 -6.60 21.19 12.52
N SER A 18 -6.45 21.93 11.43
CA SER A 18 -7.44 21.96 10.35
C SER A 18 -6.77 22.09 8.98
N ILE A 19 -7.43 21.58 7.96
CA ILE A 19 -7.07 21.72 6.56
C ILE A 19 -8.19 22.40 5.79
N VAL A 20 -7.85 23.01 4.65
CA VAL A 20 -8.81 23.64 3.77
C VAL A 20 -8.69 22.99 2.37
N PRO A 21 -9.66 22.17 1.98
CA PRO A 21 -9.66 21.55 0.66
C PRO A 21 -9.61 22.60 -0.45
N LEU A 22 -8.88 22.31 -1.53
CA LEU A 22 -8.94 23.12 -2.74
C LEU A 22 -10.35 23.10 -3.34
N LEU A 23 -10.79 24.26 -3.83
CA LEU A 23 -12.02 24.32 -4.65
C LEU A 23 -11.82 23.52 -5.94
N PRO A 24 -12.88 22.92 -6.51
CA PRO A 24 -12.77 22.17 -7.78
C PRO A 24 -12.12 22.96 -8.92
N GLY A 25 -12.40 24.26 -9.03
CA GLY A 25 -11.77 25.12 -10.05
C GLY A 25 -10.26 25.35 -9.81
N GLU A 26 -9.84 25.44 -8.54
CA GLU A 26 -8.42 25.54 -8.18
C GLU A 26 -7.67 24.25 -8.50
N LEU A 27 -8.27 23.09 -8.18
CA LEU A 27 -7.73 21.78 -8.50
C LEU A 27 -7.58 21.59 -10.02
N THR A 28 -8.59 22.01 -10.79
CA THR A 28 -8.54 21.98 -12.26
C THR A 28 -7.43 22.87 -12.80
N THR A 29 -7.29 24.08 -12.29
CA THR A 29 -6.23 25.02 -12.69
C THR A 29 -4.85 24.44 -12.39
N LEU A 30 -4.67 23.83 -11.22
CA LEU A 30 -3.43 23.15 -10.82
C LEU A 30 -3.11 22.01 -11.79
N ALA A 31 -4.07 21.12 -12.08
CA ALA A 31 -3.89 20.00 -13.00
C ALA A 31 -3.50 20.47 -14.41
N LEU A 32 -4.10 21.53 -14.93
CA LEU A 32 -3.75 22.11 -16.23
C LEU A 32 -2.32 22.67 -16.25
N ARG A 33 -1.91 23.38 -15.19
CA ARG A 33 -0.54 23.87 -15.04
C ARG A 33 0.46 22.72 -15.05
N MET A 34 0.22 21.66 -14.26
CA MET A 34 1.07 20.48 -14.18
C MET A 34 1.19 19.75 -15.52
N ARG A 35 0.07 19.62 -16.26
CA ARG A 35 0.08 19.06 -17.62
C ARG A 35 0.94 19.88 -18.58
N SER A 36 0.89 21.21 -18.48
CA SER A 36 1.70 22.10 -19.31
C SER A 36 3.20 22.00 -19.01
N ALA A 37 3.58 21.72 -17.76
CA ALA A 37 4.97 21.58 -17.34
C ALA A 37 5.55 20.19 -17.64
N GLN A 38 4.72 19.14 -17.65
CA GLN A 38 5.13 17.75 -17.79
C GLN A 38 6.02 17.45 -19.01
N PRO A 39 5.77 17.97 -20.23
CA PRO A 39 6.64 17.65 -21.37
C PRO A 39 8.11 18.02 -21.12
N ARG A 40 8.37 19.19 -20.52
CA ARG A 40 9.73 19.60 -20.17
C ARG A 40 10.39 18.69 -19.12
N TRP A 41 9.57 18.15 -18.20
CA TRP A 41 10.04 17.18 -17.23
C TRP A 41 10.37 15.84 -17.88
N ALA A 42 9.50 15.35 -18.76
CA ALA A 42 9.67 14.09 -19.48
C ALA A 42 10.88 14.12 -20.45
N GLU A 43 11.18 15.25 -21.05
CA GLU A 43 12.30 15.46 -21.97
C GLU A 43 13.67 15.46 -21.26
N ARG A 44 13.73 15.69 -19.93
CA ARG A 44 14.99 15.60 -19.19
C ARG A 44 15.57 14.21 -19.28
N PRO A 45 16.89 14.05 -19.46
CA PRO A 45 17.56 12.77 -19.34
C PRO A 45 17.18 12.06 -18.04
N ILE A 46 17.10 10.73 -18.08
CA ILE A 46 16.70 9.93 -16.89
C ILE A 46 17.68 10.15 -15.72
N GLU A 47 18.96 10.32 -16.03
CA GLU A 47 20.03 10.59 -15.05
C GLU A 47 19.83 11.94 -14.36
N GLU A 48 19.34 12.94 -15.08
CA GLU A 48 19.03 14.26 -14.52
C GLU A 48 17.80 14.16 -13.60
N ARG A 49 16.71 13.48 -14.01
CA ARG A 49 15.56 13.22 -13.13
C ARG A 49 15.98 12.45 -11.88
N ALA A 50 16.84 11.45 -12.03
CA ALA A 50 17.41 10.69 -10.91
C ALA A 50 18.18 11.57 -9.93
N ALA A 51 19.03 12.47 -10.44
CA ALA A 51 19.79 13.40 -9.61
C ALA A 51 18.87 14.39 -8.86
N ILE A 52 17.82 14.89 -9.53
CA ILE A 52 16.82 15.78 -8.91
C ILE A 52 16.08 15.05 -7.79
N LEU A 53 15.65 13.80 -8.00
CA LEU A 53 14.96 13.02 -6.98
C LEU A 53 15.87 12.64 -5.81
N LYS A 54 17.16 12.40 -6.05
CA LYS A 54 18.14 12.23 -4.94
C LYS A 54 18.26 13.51 -4.11
N ARG A 55 18.22 14.72 -4.71
CA ARG A 55 18.16 15.98 -3.96
C ARG A 55 16.90 16.13 -3.13
N LEU A 56 15.75 15.66 -3.63
CA LEU A 56 14.54 15.60 -2.81
C LEU A 56 14.74 14.74 -1.56
N GLY A 57 15.46 13.62 -1.67
CA GLY A 57 15.81 12.80 -0.51
C GLY A 57 16.63 13.55 0.54
N LEU A 58 17.59 14.39 0.10
CA LEU A 58 18.36 15.25 0.99
C LEU A 58 17.48 16.32 1.64
N ALA A 59 16.61 16.99 0.87
CA ALA A 59 15.70 17.99 1.38
C ALA A 59 14.72 17.40 2.43
N ILE A 60 14.19 16.20 2.19
CA ILE A 60 13.38 15.48 3.20
C ILE A 60 14.20 15.19 4.46
N GLY A 61 15.49 14.86 4.30
CA GLY A 61 16.42 14.70 5.42
C GLY A 61 16.61 15.98 6.25
N HIS A 62 16.71 17.16 5.61
CA HIS A 62 16.76 18.46 6.29
C HIS A 62 15.47 18.76 7.07
N HIS A 63 14.32 18.33 6.55
CA HIS A 63 13.00 18.51 7.18
C HIS A 63 12.57 17.31 8.04
N ARG A 64 13.51 16.44 8.43
CA ARG A 64 13.22 15.19 9.16
C ARG A 64 12.42 15.41 10.43
N GLU A 65 12.88 16.30 11.32
CA GLU A 65 12.20 16.49 12.62
C GLU A 65 10.81 17.13 12.48
N PRO A 66 10.58 18.16 11.65
CA PRO A 66 9.22 18.63 11.36
C PRO A 66 8.30 17.55 10.77
N LEU A 67 8.79 16.69 9.89
CA LEU A 67 8.02 15.57 9.32
C LEU A 67 7.68 14.53 10.39
N VAL A 68 8.65 14.11 11.20
CA VAL A 68 8.42 13.15 12.29
C VAL A 68 7.40 13.71 13.30
N THR A 69 7.52 14.99 13.67
CA THR A 69 6.59 15.65 14.58
C THR A 69 5.17 15.65 14.02
N ALA A 70 5.01 16.02 12.75
CA ALA A 70 3.72 16.06 12.08
C ALA A 70 3.06 14.67 11.98
N LEU A 71 3.82 13.66 11.54
CA LEU A 71 3.36 12.28 11.47
C LEU A 71 2.98 11.74 12.86
N CYS A 72 3.80 12.03 13.86
CA CYS A 72 3.55 11.60 15.22
C CYS A 72 2.28 12.22 15.80
N ALA A 73 2.01 13.50 15.52
CA ALA A 73 0.79 14.18 15.94
C ALA A 73 -0.47 13.56 15.30
N ASP A 74 -0.37 13.10 14.04
CA ASP A 74 -1.47 12.47 13.34
C ASP A 74 -1.66 10.98 13.69
N THR A 75 -0.57 10.28 14.05
CA THR A 75 -0.62 8.82 14.22
C THR A 75 -0.48 8.36 15.67
N GLY A 76 -0.04 9.23 16.56
CA GLY A 76 0.23 8.88 17.94
C GLY A 76 1.42 7.94 18.14
N ARG A 77 2.37 7.82 17.14
CA ARG A 77 3.46 6.85 17.15
C ARG A 77 4.76 7.46 16.65
N ILE A 78 5.76 7.53 17.50
CA ILE A 78 7.04 8.15 17.15
C ILE A 78 7.98 7.21 16.40
N GLY A 79 8.03 5.93 16.79
CA GLY A 79 8.92 4.94 16.17
C GLY A 79 8.60 4.73 14.69
N ILE A 80 7.33 4.48 14.37
CA ILE A 80 6.86 4.31 12.99
C ILE A 80 7.05 5.61 12.19
N SER A 81 6.75 6.77 12.77
CA SER A 81 6.95 8.07 12.10
C SER A 81 8.41 8.31 11.73
N ARG A 82 9.35 7.97 12.62
CA ARG A 82 10.79 8.01 12.31
C ARG A 82 11.16 7.04 11.18
N THR A 83 10.61 5.84 11.20
CA THR A 83 10.86 4.82 10.16
C THR A 83 10.36 5.29 8.80
N GLU A 84 9.15 5.86 8.73
CA GLU A 84 8.62 6.40 7.48
C GLU A 84 9.55 7.47 6.88
N VAL A 85 9.90 8.49 7.66
CA VAL A 85 10.76 9.56 7.15
C VAL A 85 12.13 9.05 6.72
N ASN A 86 12.74 8.16 7.53
CA ASN A 86 14.07 7.62 7.26
C ASN A 86 14.10 6.69 6.02
N SER A 87 12.97 6.09 5.63
CA SER A 87 12.91 5.19 4.47
C SER A 87 12.82 5.91 3.12
N ILE A 88 12.37 7.17 3.09
CA ILE A 88 12.16 7.89 1.82
C ILE A 88 13.44 8.10 1.01
N PRO A 89 14.58 8.52 1.60
CA PRO A 89 15.84 8.66 0.84
C PRO A 89 16.28 7.35 0.17
N ALA A 90 16.13 6.22 0.85
CA ALA A 90 16.46 4.90 0.30
C ALA A 90 15.51 4.51 -0.86
N MET A 91 14.21 4.82 -0.75
CA MET A 91 13.25 4.61 -1.82
C MET A 91 13.59 5.44 -3.07
N LEU A 92 13.94 6.71 -2.89
CA LEU A 92 14.38 7.61 -3.96
C LEU A 92 15.65 7.10 -4.64
N ALA A 93 16.66 6.72 -3.84
CA ALA A 93 17.92 6.17 -4.34
C ALA A 93 17.70 4.90 -5.17
N ARG A 94 16.89 3.97 -4.67
CA ARG A 94 16.58 2.72 -5.37
C ARG A 94 16.01 2.98 -6.78
N TRP A 95 14.99 3.85 -6.89
CA TRP A 95 14.41 4.16 -8.20
C TRP A 95 15.38 4.92 -9.10
N ALA A 96 16.17 5.85 -8.53
CA ALA A 96 17.20 6.58 -9.26
C ALA A 96 18.26 5.65 -9.86
N ASP A 97 18.62 4.58 -9.16
CA ASP A 97 19.61 3.60 -9.60
C ASP A 97 19.02 2.57 -10.57
N ARG A 98 17.76 2.14 -10.36
CA ARG A 98 17.12 1.07 -11.15
C ARG A 98 16.52 1.57 -12.47
N ALA A 99 15.92 2.76 -12.50
CA ALA A 99 15.12 3.24 -13.62
C ALA A 99 15.90 3.37 -14.95
N PRO A 100 17.15 3.84 -15.01
CA PRO A 100 17.89 3.93 -16.28
C PRO A 100 18.01 2.58 -16.97
N THR A 101 18.36 1.53 -16.22
CA THR A 101 18.48 0.16 -16.75
C THR A 101 17.12 -0.37 -17.24
N LEU A 102 16.05 -0.18 -16.47
CA LEU A 102 14.72 -0.64 -16.85
C LEU A 102 14.20 0.02 -18.11
N ILE A 103 14.35 1.34 -18.23
CA ILE A 103 13.89 2.07 -19.41
C ILE A 103 14.67 1.59 -20.66
N THR A 104 15.97 1.39 -20.54
CA THR A 104 16.80 0.87 -21.63
C THR A 104 16.38 -0.55 -22.04
N GLN A 105 16.14 -1.43 -21.07
CA GLN A 105 15.73 -2.82 -21.33
C GLN A 105 14.34 -2.93 -22.00
N HIS A 106 13.44 -1.99 -21.70
CA HIS A 106 12.08 -1.97 -22.24
C HIS A 106 11.88 -1.01 -23.43
N SER A 107 12.96 -0.35 -23.89
CA SER A 107 13.00 0.43 -25.13
C SER A 107 13.78 -0.32 -26.19
N VAL A 108 13.22 -0.43 -27.37
CA VAL A 108 13.86 -1.15 -28.49
C VAL A 108 13.94 -0.22 -29.68
N SER A 109 15.09 -0.20 -30.35
CA SER A 109 15.29 0.56 -31.58
C SER A 109 15.72 -0.35 -32.70
N ASP A 110 15.24 -0.06 -33.91
CA ASP A 110 15.63 -0.73 -35.15
C ASP A 110 15.44 -2.27 -35.14
N PHE A 111 14.42 -2.75 -34.41
CA PHE A 111 14.11 -4.17 -34.30
C PHE A 111 13.55 -4.69 -35.63
N GLN A 112 14.20 -5.75 -36.20
CA GLN A 112 13.73 -6.43 -37.40
C GLN A 112 12.50 -7.27 -37.08
N THR A 113 11.39 -6.98 -37.75
CA THR A 113 10.15 -7.78 -37.60
C THR A 113 10.21 -9.07 -38.46
N SER A 114 9.17 -9.90 -38.39
CA SER A 114 8.96 -11.03 -39.27
C SER A 114 8.80 -10.63 -40.75
N HIS A 115 8.47 -9.37 -41.02
CA HIS A 115 8.44 -8.81 -42.39
C HIS A 115 9.80 -8.21 -42.72
N PRO A 116 10.54 -8.73 -43.73
CA PRO A 116 11.92 -8.32 -44.03
C PRO A 116 12.08 -6.81 -44.33
N SER A 117 11.03 -6.19 -44.85
CA SER A 117 11.02 -4.75 -45.19
C SER A 117 10.54 -3.84 -44.05
N ILE A 118 10.17 -4.40 -42.88
CA ILE A 118 9.59 -3.60 -41.79
C ILE A 118 10.47 -3.68 -40.54
N LYS A 119 10.90 -2.55 -40.05
CA LYS A 119 11.54 -2.40 -38.74
C LYS A 119 10.67 -1.62 -37.77
N THR A 120 10.87 -1.83 -36.47
CA THR A 120 10.08 -1.15 -35.42
C THR A 120 10.94 -0.66 -34.28
N ASP A 121 10.52 0.47 -33.69
CA ASP A 121 10.96 0.93 -32.39
C ASP A 121 9.83 0.71 -31.37
N LEU A 122 10.17 0.37 -30.16
CA LEU A 122 9.30 0.41 -29.01
C LEU A 122 9.75 1.54 -28.08
N ARG A 123 8.89 2.52 -27.85
CA ARG A 123 9.14 3.65 -26.96
C ARG A 123 8.25 3.58 -25.72
N LEU A 124 8.84 3.92 -24.58
CA LEU A 124 8.11 4.17 -23.34
C LEU A 124 7.69 5.65 -23.30
N VAL A 125 6.39 5.91 -23.24
CA VAL A 125 5.82 7.27 -23.21
C VAL A 125 5.12 7.46 -21.86
N PRO A 126 5.61 8.35 -20.97
CA PRO A 126 5.00 8.55 -19.66
C PRO A 126 3.55 9.06 -19.78
N TYR A 127 2.72 8.75 -18.79
CA TYR A 127 1.43 9.42 -18.65
C TYR A 127 1.65 10.89 -18.33
N PRO A 128 0.85 11.80 -18.90
CA PRO A 128 1.04 13.24 -18.67
C PRO A 128 0.83 13.65 -17.21
N LEU A 129 -0.23 13.15 -16.58
CA LEU A 129 -0.55 13.46 -15.19
C LEU A 129 -1.05 12.20 -14.47
N VAL A 130 -0.36 11.83 -13.38
CA VAL A 130 -0.73 10.72 -12.51
C VAL A 130 -1.36 11.27 -11.23
N GLY A 131 -2.52 10.74 -10.86
CA GLY A 131 -3.14 10.98 -9.56
C GLY A 131 -2.75 9.90 -8.55
N VAL A 132 -2.36 10.32 -7.35
CA VAL A 132 -2.09 9.41 -6.24
C VAL A 132 -3.04 9.75 -5.09
N ILE A 133 -3.85 8.78 -4.66
CA ILE A 133 -4.74 8.93 -3.51
C ILE A 133 -4.27 7.93 -2.46
N SER A 134 -3.80 8.44 -1.30
CA SER A 134 -3.15 7.62 -0.29
C SER A 134 -3.91 7.58 1.04
N PRO A 135 -3.75 6.49 1.83
CA PRO A 135 -4.46 6.27 3.07
C PRO A 135 -3.79 6.96 4.26
N TRP A 136 -4.35 6.73 5.44
CA TRP A 136 -3.96 7.37 6.70
C TRP A 136 -2.98 6.57 7.57
N ASN A 137 -2.77 5.28 7.30
CA ASN A 137 -2.04 4.38 8.22
C ASN A 137 -0.52 4.48 8.15
N PHE A 138 0.05 4.79 6.98
CA PHE A 138 1.45 5.14 6.75
C PHE A 138 1.50 6.38 5.83
N PRO A 139 1.18 7.57 6.37
CA PRO A 139 0.79 8.73 5.56
C PRO A 139 1.85 9.17 4.55
N LEU A 140 3.11 9.28 4.97
CA LEU A 140 4.18 9.79 4.13
C LEU A 140 4.64 8.76 3.10
N ILE A 141 4.90 7.52 3.56
CA ILE A 141 5.44 6.50 2.66
C ILE A 141 4.43 6.11 1.59
N LEU A 142 3.13 5.98 1.93
CA LEU A 142 2.10 5.61 0.98
C LEU A 142 1.68 6.76 0.06
N ALA A 143 1.92 8.02 0.43
CA ALA A 143 1.78 9.16 -0.47
C ALA A 143 2.90 9.18 -1.53
N LEU A 144 4.11 8.75 -1.18
CA LEU A 144 5.29 8.86 -2.04
C LEU A 144 5.65 7.56 -2.80
N ILE A 145 5.16 6.41 -2.36
CA ILE A 145 5.50 5.10 -2.94
C ILE A 145 5.13 5.00 -4.43
N ASP A 146 4.03 5.62 -4.84
CA ASP A 146 3.57 5.69 -6.22
C ASP A 146 4.05 6.96 -6.93
N ALA A 147 4.17 8.07 -6.18
CA ALA A 147 4.59 9.36 -6.73
C ALA A 147 6.05 9.35 -7.21
N ILE A 148 6.96 8.75 -6.45
CA ILE A 148 8.38 8.71 -6.79
C ILE A 148 8.64 7.99 -8.13
N PRO A 149 8.18 6.75 -8.36
CA PRO A 149 8.39 6.09 -9.64
C PRO A 149 7.63 6.77 -10.80
N ALA A 150 6.48 7.39 -10.56
CA ALA A 150 5.78 8.17 -11.58
C ALA A 150 6.58 9.40 -12.02
N LEU A 151 7.17 10.15 -11.07
CA LEU A 151 8.10 11.24 -11.38
C LEU A 151 9.33 10.74 -12.11
N MET A 152 9.91 9.61 -11.68
CA MET A 152 11.05 8.98 -12.33
C MET A 152 10.73 8.59 -13.77
N ALA A 153 9.52 8.12 -14.05
CA ALA A 153 9.06 7.82 -15.40
C ALA A 153 8.95 9.07 -16.28
N GLY A 154 8.82 10.26 -15.71
CA GLY A 154 8.64 11.53 -16.43
C GLY A 154 7.20 12.03 -16.39
N CYS A 155 6.35 11.50 -15.52
CA CYS A 155 4.99 12.01 -15.30
C CYS A 155 5.02 13.26 -14.41
N ALA A 156 4.03 14.14 -14.55
CA ALA A 156 3.63 15.02 -13.46
C ALA A 156 2.73 14.24 -12.49
N VAL A 157 2.78 14.57 -11.20
CA VAL A 157 2.09 13.79 -10.15
C VAL A 157 1.32 14.70 -9.20
N LEU A 158 0.03 14.46 -9.09
CA LEU A 158 -0.88 15.13 -8.18
C LEU A 158 -1.26 14.15 -7.05
N VAL A 159 -0.80 14.44 -5.83
CA VAL A 159 -1.01 13.57 -4.65
C VAL A 159 -2.10 14.16 -3.75
N LYS A 160 -3.10 13.36 -3.40
CA LYS A 160 -4.08 13.67 -2.37
C LYS A 160 -3.96 12.64 -1.23
N PRO A 161 -3.24 12.97 -0.15
CA PRO A 161 -3.23 12.15 1.06
C PRO A 161 -4.60 12.13 1.78
N SER A 162 -4.76 11.18 2.70
CA SER A 162 -5.95 11.14 3.54
C SER A 162 -6.08 12.38 4.42
N GLU A 163 -7.31 12.86 4.55
CA GLU A 163 -7.68 13.93 5.49
C GLU A 163 -7.54 13.53 6.97
N VAL A 164 -7.40 12.25 7.26
CA VAL A 164 -7.22 11.75 8.63
C VAL A 164 -5.82 12.09 9.19
N THR A 165 -4.80 12.12 8.33
CA THR A 165 -3.39 12.31 8.73
C THR A 165 -2.66 13.27 7.79
N PRO A 166 -3.09 14.55 7.67
CA PRO A 166 -2.59 15.47 6.65
C PRO A 166 -1.43 16.37 7.11
N ARG A 167 -1.06 16.39 8.41
CA ARG A 167 -0.12 17.39 8.94
C ARG A 167 1.25 17.34 8.30
N PHE A 168 1.69 16.17 7.81
CA PHE A 168 2.96 15.99 7.13
C PHE A 168 3.06 16.75 5.80
N ILE A 169 1.92 17.16 5.21
CA ILE A 169 1.87 17.86 3.93
C ILE A 169 2.67 19.16 4.01
N ARG A 170 2.48 19.96 5.05
CA ARG A 170 3.18 21.27 5.18
C ARG A 170 4.70 21.14 5.24
N PRO A 171 5.30 20.32 6.13
CA PRO A 171 6.75 20.14 6.14
C PRO A 171 7.28 19.43 4.88
N LEU A 172 6.48 18.57 4.23
CA LEU A 172 6.87 17.98 2.94
C LEU A 172 6.90 19.04 1.83
N VAL A 173 5.89 19.90 1.75
CA VAL A 173 5.87 21.03 0.79
C VAL A 173 7.05 21.99 1.06
N ALA A 174 7.39 22.24 2.32
CA ALA A 174 8.58 23.01 2.65
C ALA A 174 9.87 22.36 2.12
N ALA A 175 10.03 21.04 2.26
CA ALA A 175 11.15 20.32 1.67
C ALA A 175 11.17 20.42 0.12
N LEU A 176 10.00 20.38 -0.54
CA LEU A 176 9.90 20.54 -1.98
C LEU A 176 10.38 21.91 -2.47
N THR A 177 10.32 22.97 -1.65
CA THR A 177 10.83 24.29 -2.05
C THR A 177 12.35 24.31 -2.26
N GLU A 178 13.08 23.35 -1.68
CA GLU A 178 14.53 23.18 -1.90
C GLU A 178 14.87 22.54 -3.26
N VAL A 179 13.85 22.02 -3.97
CA VAL A 179 14.01 21.35 -5.27
C VAL A 179 13.06 21.98 -6.30
N PRO A 180 13.36 23.19 -6.77
CA PRO A 180 12.46 23.98 -7.60
C PRO A 180 12.03 23.29 -8.90
N GLU A 181 12.82 22.37 -9.43
CA GLU A 181 12.47 21.61 -10.64
C GLU A 181 11.23 20.72 -10.48
N LEU A 182 10.86 20.40 -9.23
CA LEU A 182 9.67 19.58 -8.93
C LEU A 182 8.40 20.42 -8.71
N GLN A 183 8.50 21.72 -8.49
CA GLN A 183 7.34 22.56 -8.09
C GLN A 183 6.19 22.58 -9.10
N ASP A 184 6.49 22.41 -10.40
CA ASP A 184 5.48 22.40 -11.44
C ASP A 184 5.01 20.99 -11.83
N VAL A 185 5.68 19.93 -11.32
CA VAL A 185 5.40 18.55 -11.70
C VAL A 185 5.06 17.64 -10.52
N LEU A 186 5.20 18.13 -9.29
CA LEU A 186 4.73 17.44 -8.07
C LEU A 186 3.92 18.40 -7.22
N ALA A 187 2.65 18.07 -7.00
CA ALA A 187 1.78 18.80 -6.08
C ALA A 187 1.15 17.84 -5.07
N ILE A 188 1.06 18.29 -3.82
CA ILE A 188 0.42 17.56 -2.73
C ILE A 188 -0.70 18.46 -2.22
N VAL A 189 -1.95 17.98 -2.29
CA VAL A 189 -3.13 18.77 -1.99
C VAL A 189 -3.87 18.23 -0.77
N GLU A 190 -4.33 19.14 0.06
CA GLU A 190 -5.25 18.85 1.14
C GLU A 190 -6.67 18.65 0.59
N GLY A 191 -7.41 17.68 1.14
CA GLY A 191 -8.79 17.45 0.72
C GLY A 191 -9.35 16.13 1.23
N ASP A 192 -10.67 16.00 1.07
CA ASP A 192 -11.48 14.85 1.47
C ASP A 192 -11.77 13.88 0.30
N GLY A 193 -12.79 13.04 0.48
CA GLY A 193 -13.25 12.11 -0.55
C GLY A 193 -13.75 12.82 -1.82
N ALA A 194 -14.39 14.00 -1.69
CA ALA A 194 -14.86 14.76 -2.85
C ALA A 194 -13.70 15.33 -3.68
N THR A 195 -12.63 15.77 -3.01
CA THR A 195 -11.38 16.18 -3.68
C THR A 195 -10.75 15.00 -4.41
N GLY A 196 -10.78 13.79 -3.79
CA GLY A 196 -10.28 12.56 -4.42
C GLY A 196 -11.08 12.17 -5.68
N GLU A 197 -12.40 12.26 -5.63
CA GLU A 197 -13.27 12.00 -6.79
C GLU A 197 -13.02 13.00 -7.93
N ALA A 198 -12.92 14.28 -7.61
CA ALA A 198 -12.60 15.32 -8.59
C ALA A 198 -11.23 15.08 -9.24
N LEU A 199 -10.21 14.67 -8.45
CA LEU A 199 -8.87 14.37 -8.95
C LEU A 199 -8.90 13.28 -10.03
N VAL A 200 -9.67 12.19 -9.84
CA VAL A 200 -9.73 11.08 -10.81
C VAL A 200 -10.15 11.56 -12.21
N SER A 201 -11.04 12.55 -12.29
CA SER A 201 -11.49 13.12 -13.56
C SER A 201 -10.46 14.01 -14.28
N LEU A 202 -9.38 14.40 -13.59
CA LEU A 202 -8.37 15.34 -14.09
C LEU A 202 -7.06 14.68 -14.52
N VAL A 203 -6.87 13.40 -14.22
CA VAL A 203 -5.61 12.68 -14.43
C VAL A 203 -5.70 11.66 -15.56
N ASP A 204 -4.55 11.10 -16.00
CA ASP A 204 -4.46 10.10 -17.06
C ASP A 204 -4.20 8.69 -16.52
N TYR A 205 -3.89 8.58 -15.24
CA TYR A 205 -3.66 7.35 -14.50
C TYR A 205 -3.93 7.62 -13.02
N VAL A 206 -4.60 6.71 -12.33
CA VAL A 206 -4.80 6.81 -10.89
C VAL A 206 -4.16 5.64 -10.14
N ALA A 207 -3.36 5.97 -9.12
CA ALA A 207 -2.88 5.02 -8.11
C ALA A 207 -3.63 5.30 -6.81
N PHE A 208 -4.31 4.30 -6.28
CA PHE A 208 -5.11 4.40 -5.07
C PHE A 208 -4.68 3.34 -4.06
N THR A 209 -4.53 3.74 -2.82
CA THR A 209 -4.38 2.83 -1.67
C THR A 209 -5.44 3.17 -0.64
N GLY A 210 -6.21 2.18 -0.19
CA GLY A 210 -7.26 2.38 0.81
C GLY A 210 -8.21 1.20 0.95
N SER A 211 -9.41 1.45 1.47
CA SER A 211 -10.40 0.39 1.68
C SER A 211 -11.00 -0.14 0.37
N VAL A 212 -11.45 -1.40 0.36
CA VAL A 212 -12.14 -2.03 -0.78
C VAL A 212 -13.35 -1.20 -1.23
N ALA A 213 -14.16 -0.73 -0.29
CA ALA A 213 -15.35 0.06 -0.59
C ALA A 213 -15.03 1.37 -1.34
N THR A 214 -13.94 2.05 -0.95
CA THR A 214 -13.49 3.26 -1.65
C THR A 214 -12.79 2.91 -2.96
N GLY A 215 -12.01 1.83 -3.01
CA GLY A 215 -11.34 1.35 -4.21
C GLY A 215 -12.33 1.04 -5.34
N ARG A 216 -13.47 0.43 -5.04
CA ARG A 216 -14.55 0.21 -6.02
C ARG A 216 -15.06 1.53 -6.61
N LYS A 217 -15.27 2.57 -5.79
CA LYS A 217 -15.68 3.91 -6.27
C LYS A 217 -14.61 4.55 -7.17
N VAL A 218 -13.32 4.42 -6.80
CA VAL A 218 -12.21 4.92 -7.61
C VAL A 218 -12.12 4.17 -8.94
N ALA A 219 -12.28 2.85 -8.94
CA ALA A 219 -12.32 2.04 -10.17
C ALA A 219 -13.46 2.47 -11.11
N GLU A 220 -14.66 2.68 -10.57
CA GLU A 220 -15.81 3.17 -11.34
C GLU A 220 -15.57 4.58 -11.91
N ALA A 221 -14.98 5.49 -11.12
CA ALA A 221 -14.64 6.83 -11.57
C ALA A 221 -13.57 6.79 -12.66
N ALA A 222 -12.53 5.96 -12.51
CA ALA A 222 -11.49 5.75 -13.51
C ALA A 222 -12.06 5.17 -14.81
N ALA A 223 -12.97 4.20 -14.72
CA ALA A 223 -13.66 3.65 -15.89
C ALA A 223 -14.50 4.70 -16.62
N ARG A 224 -15.23 5.56 -15.88
CA ARG A 224 -15.97 6.70 -16.48
C ARG A 224 -15.04 7.71 -17.15
N ALA A 225 -13.87 7.98 -16.54
CA ALA A 225 -12.85 8.86 -17.13
C ALA A 225 -12.04 8.18 -18.25
N PHE A 226 -12.24 6.89 -18.46
CA PHE A 226 -11.52 6.04 -19.42
C PHE A 226 -9.99 6.05 -19.21
N ILE A 227 -9.57 6.00 -17.97
CA ILE A 227 -8.16 5.95 -17.54
C ILE A 227 -7.85 4.65 -16.81
N PRO A 228 -6.59 4.15 -16.89
CA PRO A 228 -6.17 3.01 -16.07
C PRO A 228 -6.06 3.37 -14.59
N ALA A 229 -6.25 2.34 -13.75
CA ALA A 229 -6.13 2.43 -12.30
C ALA A 229 -5.25 1.30 -11.75
N SER A 230 -4.43 1.61 -10.73
CA SER A 230 -3.81 0.64 -9.83
C SER A 230 -4.40 0.81 -8.45
N LEU A 231 -4.99 -0.24 -7.92
CA LEU A 231 -5.66 -0.24 -6.62
C LEU A 231 -4.96 -1.22 -5.69
N GLU A 232 -4.49 -0.73 -4.56
CA GLU A 232 -3.94 -1.52 -3.47
C GLU A 232 -4.88 -1.37 -2.27
N LEU A 233 -5.56 -2.46 -1.92
CA LEU A 233 -6.70 -2.41 -1.01
C LEU A 233 -6.41 -3.21 0.26
N GLY A 234 -7.46 -3.53 1.01
CA GLY A 234 -7.37 -4.29 2.24
C GLY A 234 -6.98 -5.75 2.06
N GLY A 235 -6.73 -6.41 3.16
CA GLY A 235 -6.40 -7.82 3.25
C GLY A 235 -7.13 -8.51 4.41
N LYS A 236 -7.05 -9.84 4.45
CA LYS A 236 -7.43 -10.68 5.58
C LYS A 236 -6.41 -11.81 5.67
N ASP A 237 -5.18 -11.43 5.89
CA ASP A 237 -4.02 -12.27 5.65
C ASP A 237 -3.95 -13.48 6.60
N PRO A 238 -3.84 -14.71 6.07
CA PRO A 238 -3.72 -15.92 6.87
C PRO A 238 -2.28 -16.18 7.31
N PHE A 239 -2.11 -16.76 8.49
CA PHE A 239 -0.87 -17.32 9.01
C PHE A 239 -1.08 -18.77 9.39
N ILE A 240 -0.48 -19.72 8.64
CA ILE A 240 -0.58 -21.16 8.92
C ILE A 240 0.66 -21.58 9.69
N VAL A 241 0.45 -22.21 10.84
CA VAL A 241 1.53 -22.76 11.72
C VAL A 241 1.44 -24.27 11.69
N LEU A 242 2.43 -24.92 11.07
CA LEU A 242 2.46 -26.37 10.89
C LEU A 242 2.95 -27.07 12.17
N ALA A 243 2.62 -28.36 12.29
CA ALA A 243 2.95 -29.18 13.47
C ALA A 243 4.46 -29.26 13.77
N SER A 244 5.30 -29.13 12.75
CA SER A 244 6.76 -29.13 12.87
C SER A 244 7.37 -27.84 13.41
N ALA A 245 6.58 -26.75 13.48
CA ALA A 245 7.05 -25.43 13.89
C ALA A 245 7.45 -25.37 15.37
N ASP A 246 8.44 -24.55 15.71
CA ASP A 246 8.65 -24.12 17.10
C ASP A 246 7.50 -23.21 17.54
N PRO A 247 6.66 -23.63 18.51
CA PRO A 247 5.51 -22.86 18.94
C PRO A 247 5.86 -21.48 19.49
N GLN A 248 7.02 -21.34 20.16
CA GLN A 248 7.46 -20.07 20.75
C GLN A 248 7.89 -19.06 19.66
N ALA A 249 8.65 -19.52 18.68
CA ALA A 249 9.08 -18.68 17.56
C ALA A 249 7.90 -18.27 16.67
N ALA A 250 7.00 -19.20 16.36
CA ALA A 250 5.79 -18.95 15.60
C ALA A 250 4.87 -17.94 16.30
N ALA A 251 4.69 -18.06 17.64
CA ALA A 251 3.86 -17.13 18.41
C ALA A 251 4.43 -15.70 18.43
N ARG A 252 5.74 -15.53 18.60
CA ARG A 252 6.40 -14.21 18.50
C ARG A 252 6.26 -13.60 17.11
N THR A 253 6.40 -14.43 16.08
CA THR A 253 6.25 -13.99 14.69
C THR A 253 4.81 -13.58 14.40
N ALA A 254 3.83 -14.39 14.81
CA ALA A 254 2.40 -14.08 14.65
C ALA A 254 2.03 -12.77 15.36
N LEU A 255 2.46 -12.59 16.62
CA LEU A 255 2.21 -11.36 17.36
C LEU A 255 2.77 -10.15 16.62
N ARG A 256 4.07 -10.17 16.31
CA ARG A 256 4.70 -9.04 15.57
C ARG A 256 3.96 -8.72 14.29
N ALA A 257 3.65 -9.71 13.48
CA ALA A 257 3.00 -9.53 12.19
C ALA A 257 1.55 -9.04 12.29
N SER A 258 0.88 -9.27 13.44
CA SER A 258 -0.49 -8.82 13.67
C SER A 258 -0.58 -7.45 14.37
N VAL A 259 0.46 -7.01 15.12
CA VAL A 259 0.31 -5.82 15.98
C VAL A 259 1.20 -4.63 15.59
N VAL A 260 2.16 -4.80 14.68
CA VAL A 260 2.93 -3.67 14.15
C VAL A 260 1.96 -2.63 13.62
N ASN A 261 2.22 -1.35 13.96
CA ASN A 261 1.33 -0.25 13.64
C ASN A 261 -0.05 -0.37 14.32
N THR A 262 -0.12 -1.04 15.47
CA THR A 262 -1.38 -1.38 16.17
C THR A 262 -2.31 -2.23 15.29
N GLY A 263 -1.75 -3.09 14.42
CA GLY A 263 -2.49 -3.88 13.44
C GLY A 263 -3.11 -3.06 12.30
N GLN A 264 -2.83 -1.76 12.21
CA GLN A 264 -3.36 -0.86 11.19
C GLN A 264 -2.51 -0.90 9.91
N ALA A 265 -2.33 -2.09 9.34
CA ALA A 265 -1.58 -2.32 8.12
C ALA A 265 -2.29 -3.34 7.23
N CYS A 266 -2.35 -3.07 5.92
CA CYS A 266 -3.04 -3.92 4.95
C CYS A 266 -2.47 -5.35 4.85
N GLN A 267 -1.20 -5.54 5.22
CA GLN A 267 -0.53 -6.85 5.27
C GLN A 267 -0.32 -7.34 6.70
N SER A 268 -1.14 -6.93 7.65
CA SER A 268 -1.19 -7.53 8.98
C SER A 268 -1.76 -8.94 8.89
N ILE A 269 -1.17 -9.88 9.66
CA ILE A 269 -1.80 -11.18 9.87
C ILE A 269 -3.08 -10.95 10.68
N GLU A 270 -4.21 -11.38 10.13
CA GLU A 270 -5.53 -11.20 10.72
C GLU A 270 -6.29 -12.51 10.96
N ARG A 271 -5.74 -13.66 10.51
CA ARG A 271 -6.27 -15.01 10.75
C ARG A 271 -5.11 -15.96 11.01
N ILE A 272 -5.13 -16.63 12.15
CA ILE A 272 -4.09 -17.59 12.55
C ILE A 272 -4.69 -18.98 12.55
N TYR A 273 -4.08 -19.90 11.81
CA TYR A 273 -4.42 -21.33 11.76
C TYR A 273 -3.26 -22.11 12.32
N VAL A 274 -3.46 -22.90 13.38
CA VAL A 274 -2.40 -23.67 14.07
C VAL A 274 -2.74 -25.15 14.07
N ALA A 275 -1.75 -26.01 13.79
CA ALA A 275 -1.89 -27.44 13.84
C ALA A 275 -2.26 -27.91 15.24
N GLN A 276 -3.18 -28.88 15.35
CA GLN A 276 -3.71 -29.39 16.62
C GLN A 276 -2.63 -29.87 17.55
N GLU A 277 -1.57 -30.48 17.05
CA GLU A 277 -0.47 -31.08 17.81
C GLU A 277 0.31 -30.04 18.64
N ILE A 278 0.36 -28.80 18.17
CA ILE A 278 1.11 -27.71 18.84
C ILE A 278 0.20 -26.54 19.26
N ALA A 279 -1.11 -26.69 19.15
CA ALA A 279 -2.05 -25.60 19.41
C ALA A 279 -1.95 -25.07 20.85
N GLU A 280 -1.91 -25.94 21.86
CA GLU A 280 -1.83 -25.53 23.27
C GLU A 280 -0.54 -24.76 23.59
N PRO A 281 0.68 -25.26 23.29
CA PRO A 281 1.91 -24.52 23.54
C PRO A 281 2.01 -23.23 22.71
N PHE A 282 1.49 -23.22 21.47
CA PHE A 282 1.45 -22.00 20.63
C PHE A 282 0.53 -20.94 21.23
N ILE A 283 -0.71 -21.29 21.58
CA ILE A 283 -1.68 -20.34 22.14
C ILE A 283 -1.18 -19.80 23.49
N THR A 284 -0.60 -20.68 24.35
CA THR A 284 -0.02 -20.27 25.62
C THR A 284 1.11 -19.25 25.42
N ALA A 285 1.99 -19.51 24.46
CA ALA A 285 3.06 -18.58 24.10
C ALA A 285 2.52 -17.27 23.55
N LEU A 286 1.55 -17.32 22.63
CA LEU A 286 0.95 -16.14 22.02
C LEU A 286 0.27 -15.24 23.06
N VAL A 287 -0.48 -15.82 24.00
CA VAL A 287 -1.12 -15.06 25.10
C VAL A 287 -0.07 -14.42 26.01
N ARG A 288 1.00 -15.14 26.36
CA ARG A 288 2.09 -14.58 27.15
C ARG A 288 2.74 -13.37 26.44
N GLU A 289 3.12 -13.52 25.18
CA GLU A 289 3.75 -12.46 24.39
C GLU A 289 2.79 -11.28 24.21
N ALA A 290 1.52 -11.54 23.88
CA ALA A 290 0.48 -10.52 23.70
C ALA A 290 0.21 -9.73 24.99
N SER A 291 0.20 -10.41 26.15
CA SER A 291 -0.01 -9.77 27.45
C SER A 291 1.17 -8.89 27.89
N ALA A 292 2.36 -9.13 27.34
CA ALA A 292 3.56 -8.35 27.66
C ALA A 292 3.64 -7.02 26.87
N VAL A 293 2.86 -6.88 25.79
CA VAL A 293 2.86 -5.68 24.94
C VAL A 293 2.39 -4.47 25.75
N GLN A 294 3.16 -3.39 25.67
CA GLN A 294 2.87 -2.13 26.37
C GLN A 294 2.27 -1.09 25.42
N LEU A 295 1.26 -0.36 25.90
CA LEU A 295 0.74 0.81 25.20
C LEU A 295 1.67 2.02 25.40
N ASN A 296 1.80 2.86 24.38
CA ASN A 296 2.61 4.10 24.48
C ASN A 296 1.86 5.24 25.20
N TYR A 297 1.24 4.91 26.33
CA TYR A 297 0.52 5.86 27.17
C TYR A 297 0.96 5.69 28.65
N PRO A 298 1.19 6.81 29.38
CA PRO A 298 1.06 8.22 28.96
C PRO A 298 2.19 8.70 28.05
N ASP A 299 3.36 8.04 28.07
CA ASP A 299 4.58 8.49 27.42
C ASP A 299 4.66 8.01 25.98
N LEU A 300 4.80 8.95 25.05
CA LEU A 300 4.88 8.68 23.61
C LEU A 300 6.11 7.84 23.23
N ASP A 301 7.23 8.02 23.92
CA ASP A 301 8.51 7.35 23.67
C ASP A 301 8.63 5.98 24.36
N GLN A 302 7.59 5.54 25.05
CA GLN A 302 7.52 4.25 25.73
C GLN A 302 6.51 3.32 25.05
N GLY A 303 6.61 2.02 25.37
CA GLY A 303 5.68 1.02 24.86
C GLY A 303 5.93 0.57 23.41
N ASP A 304 5.12 -0.38 22.98
CA ASP A 304 5.29 -1.11 21.72
C ASP A 304 4.28 -0.67 20.65
N ILE A 305 3.05 -0.33 21.07
CA ILE A 305 1.95 0.04 20.17
C ILE A 305 1.25 1.33 20.63
N GLY A 306 0.68 2.08 19.69
CA GLY A 306 0.01 3.34 19.89
C GLY A 306 -1.52 3.24 19.88
N PRO A 307 -2.22 4.39 19.78
CA PRO A 307 -3.66 4.46 19.63
C PRO A 307 -4.12 4.00 18.25
N PHE A 308 -5.42 3.79 18.11
CA PHE A 308 -6.05 3.85 16.79
C PHE A 308 -5.89 5.26 16.24
N ILE A 309 -5.39 5.35 15.00
CA ILE A 309 -5.22 6.62 14.28
C ILE A 309 -6.59 7.22 13.97
N PHE A 310 -7.51 6.38 13.54
CA PHE A 310 -8.87 6.74 13.17
C PHE A 310 -9.84 6.13 14.19
N SER A 311 -10.49 6.97 15.00
CA SER A 311 -11.34 6.51 16.11
C SER A 311 -12.46 5.58 15.67
N ARG A 312 -13.03 5.80 14.47
CA ARG A 312 -14.05 4.92 13.89
C ARG A 312 -13.56 3.48 13.71
N GLN A 313 -12.25 3.29 13.45
CA GLN A 313 -11.69 1.94 13.34
C GLN A 313 -11.74 1.18 14.66
N ALA A 314 -11.55 1.89 15.79
CA ALA A 314 -11.69 1.30 17.11
C ALA A 314 -13.11 0.78 17.36
N GLU A 315 -14.12 1.50 16.88
CA GLU A 315 -15.55 1.08 17.00
C GLU A 315 -15.82 -0.17 16.17
N ILE A 316 -15.29 -0.23 14.94
CA ILE A 316 -15.43 -1.41 14.04
C ILE A 316 -14.78 -2.63 14.68
N VAL A 317 -13.56 -2.50 15.18
CA VAL A 317 -12.83 -3.60 15.82
C VAL A 317 -13.55 -4.07 17.08
N GLN A 318 -14.05 -3.16 17.92
CA GLN A 318 -14.80 -3.55 19.09
C GLN A 318 -16.08 -4.30 18.72
N ALA A 319 -16.82 -3.85 17.70
CA ALA A 319 -18.02 -4.54 17.24
C ALA A 319 -17.73 -5.96 16.73
N GLN A 320 -16.63 -6.16 16.01
CA GLN A 320 -16.20 -7.50 15.56
C GLN A 320 -15.84 -8.41 16.75
N ILE A 321 -15.14 -7.89 17.77
CA ILE A 321 -14.81 -8.65 18.98
C ILE A 321 -16.10 -9.05 19.71
N ASP A 322 -17.03 -8.09 19.90
CA ASP A 322 -18.29 -8.32 20.61
C ASP A 322 -19.17 -9.36 19.88
N GLN A 323 -19.22 -9.29 18.54
CA GLN A 323 -19.92 -10.28 17.71
C GLN A 323 -19.30 -11.67 17.86
N ALA A 324 -17.98 -11.77 17.81
CA ALA A 324 -17.28 -13.05 17.96
C ALA A 324 -17.54 -13.67 19.35
N VAL A 325 -17.50 -12.85 20.41
CA VAL A 325 -17.79 -13.30 21.78
C VAL A 325 -19.26 -13.75 21.91
N ALA A 326 -20.20 -13.00 21.34
CA ALA A 326 -21.61 -13.39 21.33
C ALA A 326 -21.86 -14.68 20.58
N ALA A 327 -21.05 -14.97 19.54
CA ALA A 327 -21.07 -16.22 18.77
C ALA A 327 -20.29 -17.37 19.44
N GLY A 328 -19.67 -17.17 20.61
CA GLY A 328 -19.02 -18.21 21.41
C GLY A 328 -17.49 -18.19 21.42
N ALA A 329 -16.86 -17.22 20.75
CA ALA A 329 -15.40 -17.05 20.84
C ALA A 329 -14.97 -16.70 22.27
N LYS A 330 -13.74 -17.12 22.63
CA LYS A 330 -13.15 -16.86 23.94
C LYS A 330 -12.03 -15.84 23.81
N VAL A 331 -12.12 -14.76 24.59
CA VAL A 331 -11.04 -13.78 24.75
C VAL A 331 -10.04 -14.29 25.77
N LEU A 332 -8.78 -14.46 25.36
CA LEU A 332 -7.72 -14.90 26.24
C LEU A 332 -6.87 -13.73 26.78
N THR A 333 -6.79 -12.63 26.03
CA THR A 333 -6.18 -11.37 26.46
C THR A 333 -6.76 -10.20 25.65
N GLY A 334 -6.67 -8.97 26.13
CA GLY A 334 -7.22 -7.79 25.49
C GLY A 334 -8.74 -7.74 25.48
N GLY A 335 -9.35 -7.62 24.32
CA GLY A 335 -10.79 -7.73 24.07
C GLY A 335 -11.59 -6.45 24.25
N LYS A 336 -11.00 -5.36 24.76
CA LYS A 336 -11.74 -4.13 25.01
C LYS A 336 -10.95 -2.88 24.64
N VAL A 337 -11.57 -2.03 23.84
CA VAL A 337 -11.04 -0.69 23.54
C VAL A 337 -11.07 0.16 24.80
N GLU A 338 -9.91 0.69 25.16
CA GLU A 338 -9.70 1.61 26.28
C GLU A 338 -9.65 3.05 25.79
N THR A 339 -10.16 3.98 26.60
CA THR A 339 -9.97 5.42 26.31
C THR A 339 -8.95 5.97 27.30
N LEU A 340 -7.76 6.31 26.80
CA LEU A 340 -6.64 6.80 27.59
C LEU A 340 -6.24 8.18 27.09
N GLY A 341 -6.33 9.21 27.95
CA GLY A 341 -6.05 10.59 27.58
C GLY A 341 -6.95 11.18 26.49
N GLY A 342 -8.08 10.50 26.18
CA GLY A 342 -8.98 10.82 25.08
C GLY A 342 -8.75 9.98 23.82
N GLY A 343 -7.59 9.36 23.66
CA GLY A 343 -7.28 8.43 22.56
C GLY A 343 -7.90 7.05 22.77
N LYS A 344 -8.13 6.34 21.66
CA LYS A 344 -8.65 4.97 21.65
C LYS A 344 -7.51 3.98 21.50
N TYR A 345 -7.38 3.04 22.43
CA TYR A 345 -6.34 2.04 22.49
C TYR A 345 -6.94 0.64 22.59
N LEU A 346 -6.26 -0.36 22.04
CA LEU A 346 -6.61 -1.76 22.21
C LEU A 346 -5.33 -2.56 22.48
N ARG A 347 -5.32 -3.32 23.57
CA ARG A 347 -4.24 -4.30 23.80
C ARG A 347 -4.39 -5.44 22.83
N PRO A 348 -3.30 -6.11 22.42
CA PRO A 348 -3.38 -7.28 21.56
C PRO A 348 -4.43 -8.26 22.08
N THR A 349 -5.39 -8.58 21.21
CA THR A 349 -6.58 -9.34 21.56
C THR A 349 -6.49 -10.73 20.94
N VAL A 350 -6.20 -11.74 21.75
CA VAL A 350 -6.18 -13.14 21.32
C VAL A 350 -7.55 -13.76 21.50
N LEU A 351 -8.14 -14.24 20.39
CA LEU A 351 -9.42 -14.94 20.37
C LEU A 351 -9.22 -16.42 20.01
N THR A 352 -9.93 -17.30 20.68
CA THR A 352 -9.99 -18.74 20.36
C THR A 352 -11.45 -19.19 20.23
N VAL A 353 -11.66 -20.42 19.78
CA VAL A 353 -13.02 -20.97 19.51
C VAL A 353 -13.73 -20.10 18.47
N VAL A 354 -12.97 -19.56 17.53
CA VAL A 354 -13.52 -18.78 16.41
C VAL A 354 -13.99 -19.73 15.30
N THR A 355 -15.08 -19.37 14.63
CA THR A 355 -15.62 -20.10 13.47
C THR A 355 -15.45 -19.28 12.20
N PRO A 356 -15.38 -19.92 11.02
CA PRO A 356 -15.08 -19.23 9.75
C PRO A 356 -16.07 -18.13 9.36
N ASP A 357 -17.26 -18.12 9.91
CA ASP A 357 -18.34 -17.17 9.65
C ASP A 357 -18.34 -15.94 10.57
N MET A 358 -17.52 -15.94 11.63
CA MET A 358 -17.38 -14.76 12.50
C MET A 358 -16.76 -13.58 11.76
N ASP A 359 -17.23 -12.37 12.04
CA ASP A 359 -16.74 -11.14 11.41
C ASP A 359 -15.21 -10.99 11.51
N VAL A 360 -14.62 -11.34 12.65
CA VAL A 360 -13.16 -11.35 12.88
C VAL A 360 -12.39 -12.33 11.97
N MET A 361 -13.08 -13.25 11.27
CA MET A 361 -12.48 -14.20 10.32
C MET A 361 -12.75 -13.83 8.87
N VAL A 362 -13.77 -12.99 8.61
CA VAL A 362 -14.24 -12.66 7.26
C VAL A 362 -13.87 -11.24 6.86
N GLN A 363 -14.09 -10.25 7.74
CA GLN A 363 -13.90 -8.84 7.46
C GLN A 363 -12.52 -8.36 7.92
N GLU A 364 -11.90 -7.47 7.14
CA GLU A 364 -10.66 -6.79 7.57
C GLU A 364 -10.89 -6.07 8.91
N SER A 365 -10.06 -6.38 9.89
CA SER A 365 -10.14 -5.77 11.23
C SER A 365 -9.34 -4.48 11.32
N PHE A 366 -8.15 -4.46 10.74
CA PHE A 366 -7.25 -3.31 10.77
C PHE A 366 -6.95 -2.82 12.21
N GLY A 367 -6.72 -3.79 13.09
CA GLY A 367 -6.47 -3.60 14.52
C GLY A 367 -5.73 -4.81 15.12
N PRO A 368 -5.25 -4.72 16.37
CA PRO A 368 -4.40 -5.73 16.99
C PRO A 368 -5.23 -6.94 17.50
N VAL A 369 -5.95 -7.60 16.59
CA VAL A 369 -6.82 -8.77 16.88
C VAL A 369 -6.22 -10.00 16.24
N LEU A 370 -6.03 -11.06 17.04
CA LEU A 370 -5.38 -12.32 16.69
C LEU A 370 -6.37 -13.48 16.90
N PRO A 371 -7.29 -13.71 15.95
CA PRO A 371 -8.17 -14.88 16.03
C PRO A 371 -7.38 -16.14 15.65
N VAL A 372 -7.45 -17.15 16.49
CA VAL A 372 -6.74 -18.43 16.36
C VAL A 372 -7.73 -19.56 16.18
N ALA A 373 -7.67 -20.25 15.04
CA ALA A 373 -8.38 -21.46 14.72
C ALA A 373 -7.40 -22.65 14.69
N VAL A 374 -7.85 -23.81 15.19
CA VAL A 374 -7.07 -25.06 15.19
C VAL A 374 -7.49 -25.90 14.02
N PHE A 375 -6.55 -26.48 13.28
CA PHE A 375 -6.83 -27.41 12.18
C PHE A 375 -6.26 -28.80 12.44
N GLY A 376 -6.91 -29.83 11.85
CA GLY A 376 -6.49 -31.20 11.94
C GLY A 376 -5.62 -31.66 10.76
N THR A 377 -5.78 -31.06 9.57
CA THR A 377 -5.00 -31.40 8.37
C THR A 377 -4.54 -30.16 7.63
N VAL A 378 -3.42 -30.25 6.92
CA VAL A 378 -2.87 -29.15 6.12
C VAL A 378 -3.86 -28.71 5.03
N ASP A 379 -4.55 -29.66 4.40
CA ASP A 379 -5.55 -29.37 3.38
C ASP A 379 -6.71 -28.54 3.95
N GLU A 380 -7.14 -28.83 5.16
CA GLU A 380 -8.14 -28.01 5.88
C GLU A 380 -7.62 -26.59 6.13
N ALA A 381 -6.38 -26.44 6.61
CA ALA A 381 -5.78 -25.13 6.84
C ALA A 381 -5.70 -24.29 5.55
N VAL A 382 -5.27 -24.90 4.44
CA VAL A 382 -5.19 -24.26 3.12
C VAL A 382 -6.59 -23.87 2.63
N ALA A 383 -7.57 -24.75 2.77
CA ALA A 383 -8.95 -24.46 2.40
C ALA A 383 -9.53 -23.28 3.18
N LEU A 384 -9.33 -23.26 4.50
CA LEU A 384 -9.76 -22.16 5.38
C LEU A 384 -9.01 -20.84 5.06
N ALA A 385 -7.71 -20.91 4.82
CA ALA A 385 -6.91 -19.74 4.45
C ALA A 385 -7.39 -19.11 3.15
N ASN A 386 -7.72 -19.94 2.14
CA ASN A 386 -8.18 -19.53 0.83
C ASN A 386 -9.68 -19.14 0.78
N ALA A 387 -10.46 -19.45 1.83
CA ALA A 387 -11.87 -19.10 1.92
C ALA A 387 -12.04 -17.62 2.30
N SER A 388 -11.64 -16.73 1.41
CA SER A 388 -11.67 -15.28 1.59
C SER A 388 -11.85 -14.58 0.24
N GLU A 389 -12.55 -13.44 0.23
CA GLU A 389 -12.58 -12.56 -0.94
C GLU A 389 -11.26 -11.81 -1.15
N PHE A 390 -10.41 -11.76 -0.12
CA PHE A 390 -9.12 -11.10 -0.12
C PHE A 390 -8.00 -12.05 -0.60
N GLY A 391 -6.90 -11.48 -1.04
CA GLY A 391 -5.71 -12.21 -1.45
C GLY A 391 -4.49 -11.30 -1.57
N LEU A 392 -4.21 -10.48 -0.52
CA LEU A 392 -3.08 -9.56 -0.52
C LEU A 392 -1.78 -10.29 -0.20
N SER A 393 -1.68 -10.83 1.01
CA SER A 393 -0.54 -11.66 1.42
C SER A 393 -0.97 -12.76 2.41
N GLY A 394 -0.02 -13.65 2.73
CA GLY A 394 -0.20 -14.69 3.70
C GLY A 394 1.15 -15.23 4.16
N ALA A 395 1.13 -16.11 5.15
CA ALA A 395 2.35 -16.66 5.69
C ALA A 395 2.20 -18.12 6.14
N VAL A 396 3.32 -18.84 6.08
CA VAL A 396 3.43 -20.23 6.60
C VAL A 396 4.65 -20.33 7.49
N PHE A 397 4.49 -20.89 8.66
CA PHE A 397 5.57 -21.15 9.60
C PHE A 397 5.70 -22.67 9.87
N ALA A 398 6.87 -23.21 9.65
CA ALA A 398 7.17 -24.64 9.73
C ALA A 398 8.55 -24.91 10.35
N GLY A 399 8.87 -26.18 10.60
CA GLY A 399 10.20 -26.61 11.05
C GLY A 399 11.29 -26.46 9.98
N SER A 400 10.92 -26.42 8.69
CA SER A 400 11.83 -26.15 7.58
C SER A 400 11.23 -25.22 6.55
N LEU A 401 12.09 -24.58 5.73
CA LEU A 401 11.65 -23.74 4.63
C LEU A 401 10.98 -24.56 3.51
N GLU A 402 11.47 -25.76 3.27
CA GLU A 402 10.95 -26.66 2.24
C GLU A 402 9.50 -27.07 2.56
N GLU A 403 9.21 -27.38 3.81
CA GLU A 403 7.85 -27.71 4.26
C GLU A 403 6.93 -26.49 4.17
N ALA A 404 7.40 -25.33 4.64
CA ALA A 404 6.65 -24.07 4.53
C ALA A 404 6.35 -23.70 3.06
N GLU A 405 7.29 -23.93 2.14
CA GLU A 405 7.13 -23.64 0.72
C GLU A 405 6.06 -24.51 0.06
N VAL A 406 6.02 -25.80 0.36
CA VAL A 406 5.01 -26.74 -0.16
C VAL A 406 3.59 -26.26 0.16
N VAL A 407 3.37 -25.77 1.38
CA VAL A 407 2.07 -25.23 1.81
C VAL A 407 1.85 -23.81 1.26
N GLY A 408 2.88 -22.96 1.32
CA GLY A 408 2.81 -21.58 0.85
C GLY A 408 2.42 -21.44 -0.62
N ARG A 409 2.87 -22.36 -1.49
CA ARG A 409 2.49 -22.41 -2.90
C ARG A 409 1.00 -22.68 -3.15
N GLN A 410 0.27 -23.15 -2.16
CA GLN A 410 -1.16 -23.44 -2.27
C GLN A 410 -2.04 -22.26 -1.81
N LEU A 411 -1.45 -21.20 -1.24
CA LEU A 411 -2.19 -20.03 -0.81
C LEU A 411 -2.59 -19.16 -2.02
N ASN A 412 -3.88 -18.78 -2.06
CA ASN A 412 -4.43 -17.91 -3.11
C ASN A 412 -4.20 -16.42 -2.75
N VAL A 413 -2.95 -16.00 -2.66
CA VAL A 413 -2.54 -14.65 -2.29
C VAL A 413 -1.39 -14.15 -3.18
N GLY A 414 -1.24 -12.84 -3.30
CA GLY A 414 -0.22 -12.22 -4.13
C GLY A 414 1.21 -12.36 -3.61
N GLY A 415 1.39 -12.49 -2.29
CA GLY A 415 2.71 -12.67 -1.67
C GLY A 415 2.66 -13.59 -0.47
N VAL A 416 3.67 -14.44 -0.33
CA VAL A 416 3.77 -15.41 0.79
C VAL A 416 5.07 -15.22 1.55
N SER A 417 4.98 -15.09 2.87
CA SER A 417 6.13 -15.12 3.78
C SER A 417 6.33 -16.53 4.33
N LEU A 418 7.54 -17.07 4.24
CA LEU A 418 7.89 -18.38 4.78
C LEU A 418 8.77 -18.21 6.03
N ASN A 419 8.39 -18.84 7.13
CA ASN A 419 9.01 -18.72 8.45
C ASN A 419 9.18 -17.26 8.93
N ASP A 420 8.30 -16.39 8.44
CA ASP A 420 8.09 -15.01 8.84
C ASP A 420 6.63 -14.63 8.53
N GLY A 421 6.15 -13.50 9.03
CA GLY A 421 4.78 -13.04 8.77
C GLY A 421 4.71 -11.68 8.04
N SER A 422 5.85 -11.09 7.63
CA SER A 422 5.89 -9.71 7.13
C SER A 422 6.90 -9.46 6.02
N LEU A 423 7.50 -10.50 5.41
CA LEU A 423 8.52 -10.33 4.36
C LEU A 423 7.96 -9.57 3.16
N THR A 424 6.70 -9.78 2.83
CA THR A 424 6.01 -9.12 1.72
C THR A 424 5.88 -7.60 1.90
N ALA A 425 6.00 -7.10 3.13
CA ALA A 425 5.98 -5.67 3.44
C ALA A 425 7.36 -5.00 3.33
N ILE A 426 8.45 -5.76 3.33
CA ILE A 426 9.83 -5.24 3.36
C ILE A 426 10.65 -5.56 2.11
N VAL A 427 10.25 -6.57 1.32
CA VAL A 427 10.91 -6.94 0.07
C VAL A 427 10.22 -6.21 -1.09
N TRP A 428 10.97 -5.35 -1.78
CA TRP A 428 10.47 -4.47 -2.84
C TRP A 428 10.89 -4.91 -4.24
N GLU A 429 11.86 -5.80 -4.33
CA GLU A 429 12.51 -6.22 -5.57
C GLU A 429 11.65 -7.17 -6.39
N THR A 430 10.74 -7.89 -5.75
CA THR A 430 9.89 -8.89 -6.39
C THR A 430 8.49 -8.35 -6.64
N GLU A 431 8.00 -8.51 -7.85
CA GLU A 431 6.60 -8.22 -8.16
C GLU A 431 5.66 -9.15 -7.41
N LYS A 432 4.59 -8.57 -6.90
CA LYS A 432 3.43 -9.31 -6.40
C LYS A 432 2.17 -8.58 -6.80
N SER A 433 1.16 -9.30 -7.23
CA SER A 433 -0.16 -8.76 -7.51
C SER A 433 -1.07 -8.94 -6.31
N SER A 434 -2.04 -8.07 -6.14
CA SER A 434 -3.12 -8.27 -5.18
C SER A 434 -4.21 -9.13 -5.82
N PHE A 435 -4.64 -10.20 -5.16
CA PHE A 435 -5.67 -11.11 -5.67
C PHE A 435 -7.05 -10.74 -5.11
N GLY A 436 -8.12 -11.14 -5.78
CA GLY A 436 -9.48 -10.93 -5.34
C GLY A 436 -9.80 -9.46 -5.06
N SER A 437 -10.47 -9.20 -3.94
CA SER A 437 -10.86 -7.86 -3.50
C SER A 437 -9.69 -7.02 -2.93
N SER A 438 -8.48 -7.60 -2.84
CA SER A 438 -7.31 -6.88 -2.30
C SER A 438 -6.66 -5.90 -3.29
N GLY A 439 -7.04 -5.91 -4.56
CA GLY A 439 -6.55 -4.92 -5.50
C GLY A 439 -6.84 -5.20 -6.96
N MET A 440 -6.39 -4.28 -7.79
CA MET A 440 -6.56 -4.34 -9.25
C MET A 440 -5.43 -3.59 -9.94
N GLY A 441 -5.02 -4.07 -11.11
CA GLY A 441 -4.00 -3.42 -11.93
C GLY A 441 -2.59 -3.95 -11.69
N PRO A 442 -1.58 -3.33 -12.29
CA PRO A 442 -0.20 -3.79 -12.18
C PRO A 442 0.39 -3.56 -10.79
N SER A 443 1.34 -4.42 -10.41
CA SER A 443 2.08 -4.34 -9.15
C SER A 443 2.74 -2.98 -8.94
N ARG A 444 2.77 -2.52 -7.68
CA ARG A 444 3.60 -1.38 -7.28
C ARG A 444 5.04 -1.76 -6.93
N MET A 445 5.31 -3.07 -6.85
CA MET A 445 6.60 -3.64 -6.49
C MET A 445 7.38 -4.08 -7.73
N GLY A 446 8.67 -4.36 -7.57
CA GLY A 446 9.53 -4.80 -8.65
C GLY A 446 9.59 -3.80 -9.81
N ASP A 447 9.84 -4.31 -11.00
CA ASP A 447 9.98 -3.51 -12.20
C ASP A 447 8.66 -2.86 -12.66
N SER A 448 7.54 -3.54 -12.44
CA SER A 448 6.20 -3.00 -12.71
C SER A 448 5.89 -1.73 -11.93
N GLY A 449 6.51 -1.54 -10.75
CA GLY A 449 6.36 -0.32 -9.97
C GLY A 449 6.73 0.95 -10.73
N LEU A 450 7.68 0.88 -11.66
CA LEU A 450 8.02 1.96 -12.59
C LEU A 450 7.28 1.85 -13.92
N LEU A 451 7.28 0.64 -14.51
CA LEU A 451 6.85 0.41 -15.90
C LEU A 451 5.36 0.67 -16.11
N ARG A 452 4.53 0.57 -15.06
CA ARG A 452 3.09 0.86 -15.13
C ARG A 452 2.76 2.34 -15.42
N PHE A 453 3.71 3.24 -15.24
CA PHE A 453 3.55 4.67 -15.52
C PHE A 453 3.88 5.06 -16.97
N PHE A 454 4.14 4.06 -17.82
CA PHE A 454 4.37 4.28 -19.23
C PHE A 454 3.28 3.66 -20.11
N ARG A 455 2.96 4.35 -21.19
CA ARG A 455 2.30 3.78 -22.36
C ARG A 455 3.36 3.30 -23.33
N ARG A 456 3.10 2.24 -24.04
CA ARG A 456 4.02 1.68 -25.04
C ARG A 456 3.60 2.15 -26.42
N GLN A 457 4.53 2.77 -27.16
CA GLN A 457 4.31 3.25 -28.53
C GLN A 457 5.23 2.48 -29.48
N ALA A 458 4.64 1.81 -30.46
CA ALA A 458 5.38 1.20 -31.56
C ALA A 458 5.46 2.18 -32.75
N ILE A 459 6.69 2.38 -33.26
CA ILE A 459 6.94 3.16 -34.49
C ILE A 459 7.43 2.18 -35.53
N MET A 460 6.63 1.93 -36.55
CA MET A 460 6.93 0.98 -37.62
C MET A 460 7.42 1.74 -38.86
N ARG A 461 8.57 1.28 -39.42
CA ARG A 461 9.19 1.87 -40.61
C ARG A 461 9.16 0.86 -41.76
N GLN A 462 8.54 1.26 -42.87
CA GLN A 462 8.58 0.48 -44.11
C GLN A 462 9.84 0.86 -44.91
N HIS A 463 10.76 -0.09 -45.09
CA HIS A 463 11.97 0.09 -45.89
C HIS A 463 11.83 -0.46 -47.31
N GLY A 464 10.75 -1.18 -47.60
CA GLY A 464 10.44 -1.69 -48.91
C GLY A 464 9.26 -0.96 -49.56
N THR A 465 8.69 -1.56 -50.60
CA THR A 465 7.50 -1.04 -51.26
C THR A 465 6.25 -1.44 -50.47
N PRO A 466 5.35 -0.47 -50.10
CA PRO A 466 4.07 -0.79 -49.49
C PRO A 466 3.25 -1.73 -50.35
N LEU A 467 2.53 -2.66 -49.75
CA LEU A 467 1.63 -3.54 -50.46
C LEU A 467 0.49 -2.77 -51.11
N PRO A 468 0.19 -3.04 -52.41
CA PRO A 468 -0.95 -2.43 -53.09
C PRO A 468 -2.28 -3.00 -52.55
N LEU A 469 -3.38 -2.30 -52.71
CA LEU A 469 -4.70 -2.76 -52.29
C LEU A 469 -5.03 -4.16 -52.84
N ALA A 470 -4.58 -4.44 -54.08
CA ALA A 470 -4.81 -5.76 -54.72
C ALA A 470 -4.23 -6.93 -53.92
N ALA A 471 -3.20 -6.73 -53.06
CA ALA A 471 -2.67 -7.77 -52.17
C ALA A 471 -3.66 -8.18 -51.05
N TYR A 472 -4.68 -7.38 -50.77
CA TYR A 472 -5.74 -7.62 -49.81
C TYR A 472 -7.10 -7.94 -50.46
N GLY A 473 -7.12 -8.15 -51.79
CA GLY A 473 -8.34 -8.44 -52.56
C GLY A 473 -8.92 -9.82 -52.18
N GLU A 474 -10.28 -9.91 -52.11
CA GLU A 474 -10.99 -11.16 -51.76
C GLU A 474 -10.93 -12.22 -52.91
N GLY A 475 -10.47 -11.87 -54.09
CA GLY A 475 -10.22 -12.78 -55.22
C GLY A 475 -8.73 -13.05 -55.33
N GLN A 476 -8.30 -14.33 -55.33
CA GLN A 476 -6.94 -14.69 -55.77
C GLN A 476 -6.79 -14.29 -57.22
N ARG A 477 -6.12 -13.15 -57.49
CA ARG A 477 -5.60 -12.85 -58.81
C ARG A 477 -4.27 -13.63 -58.91
N THR A 478 -4.34 -14.85 -59.51
CA THR A 478 -3.19 -15.64 -59.97
C THR A 478 -2.39 -14.82 -61.00
#